data_109825254695d49eb11a630e013fd163
#
_entry.id   109825254695d49eb11a630e013fd163
#
_cell.length_a   1.000
_cell.length_b   1.000
_cell.length_c   1.000
_cell.angle_alpha   90.00
_cell.angle_beta   90.00
_cell.angle_gamma   90.00
#
_symmetry.space_group_name_H-M   'P 1'
#
loop_
_entity.id
_entity.type
_entity.pdbx_description
1 polymer ?
#
loop_
_entity_poly.entity_id
_entity_poly.type
_entity_poly.pdbx_seq_one_letter_code
_entity_poly.pdbx_strand_id
1 'polypeptide(L)'
;MHSISYFWHLSRLIYGPRNFQENKRAVVFFARAVSNRALFEELYDFFDHYEPMKGFFDQHDPDFQEVMTRVFLFKDSTMRQRLDALKHHFTILRTFFSDDVIHELYWGKGYTLWTSPDESLPLEARLIFDTGQRKEGFLSLYLYHEGQMIYHFNFRFDYNADGTPSMYIGTIQGSKHGLETTKVLTKKLFGYRPKNFILYLMRIFVQTLGIHDMYVITDEGFYTNSHMLRGNRSKKTNFNDFWLGEGAVPDTKEKWYFRLPIEEKRRKYGEIKSQKRNLFRKRYLLMDTIVPPYIAAIKALFRQGFDPVPSAIDEAAITDKPADYDPIEAPVK
;
A
#
# COMPACT_ATOMS: atom_id res chain seq x y z
N MET A 1 5.91 -32.94 3.98
CA MET A 1 4.43 -32.85 3.88
C MET A 1 3.83 -32.85 5.28
N HIS A 2 3.15 -31.76 5.64
CA HIS A 2 2.59 -31.55 6.98
C HIS A 2 1.44 -32.54 7.27
N SER A 3 1.28 -32.97 8.54
CA SER A 3 0.24 -33.91 8.97
C SER A 3 -1.14 -33.22 9.06
N ILE A 4 -2.20 -34.02 9.06
CA ILE A 4 -3.57 -33.51 9.30
C ILE A 4 -3.65 -32.86 10.70
N SER A 5 -2.96 -33.43 11.70
CA SER A 5 -2.89 -32.87 13.05
C SER A 5 -2.21 -31.50 13.09
N TYR A 6 -1.22 -31.24 12.22
CA TYR A 6 -0.60 -29.93 12.08
C TYR A 6 -1.64 -28.87 11.68
N PHE A 7 -2.45 -29.12 10.64
CA PHE A 7 -3.46 -28.17 10.20
C PHE A 7 -4.57 -27.96 11.24
N TRP A 8 -4.89 -28.99 12.04
CA TRP A 8 -5.79 -28.81 13.17
C TRP A 8 -5.19 -27.88 14.23
N HIS A 9 -3.94 -28.12 14.62
CA HIS A 9 -3.23 -27.27 15.57
C HIS A 9 -3.13 -25.83 15.06
N LEU A 10 -2.72 -25.63 13.80
CA LEU A 10 -2.66 -24.33 13.15
C LEU A 10 -4.00 -23.60 13.17
N SER A 11 -5.09 -24.30 12.87
CA SER A 11 -6.43 -23.72 12.91
C SER A 11 -6.82 -23.20 14.28
N ARG A 12 -6.34 -23.87 15.33
CA ARG A 12 -6.57 -23.49 16.74
C ARG A 12 -5.64 -22.37 17.20
N LEU A 13 -4.47 -22.27 16.62
CA LEU A 13 -3.54 -21.17 16.86
C LEU A 13 -4.08 -19.86 16.30
N ILE A 14 -4.55 -19.88 15.05
CA ILE A 14 -5.13 -18.71 14.36
C ILE A 14 -6.48 -18.31 14.99
N TYR A 15 -7.34 -19.27 15.26
CA TYR A 15 -8.66 -19.05 15.85
C TYR A 15 -8.74 -19.71 17.21
N GLY A 16 -8.51 -18.95 18.26
CA GLY A 16 -8.64 -19.46 19.63
C GLY A 16 -10.05 -19.94 19.98
N PRO A 17 -10.23 -20.72 21.09
CA PRO A 17 -11.53 -21.26 21.50
C PRO A 17 -12.48 -20.24 22.14
N ARG A 18 -12.38 -18.96 21.75
CA ARG A 18 -13.02 -17.83 22.45
C ARG A 18 -14.54 -17.83 22.37
N ASN A 19 -15.12 -18.23 21.24
CA ASN A 19 -16.57 -18.25 21.03
C ASN A 19 -16.97 -19.17 19.86
N PHE A 20 -18.29 -19.37 19.68
CA PHE A 20 -18.83 -20.22 18.61
C PHE A 20 -18.37 -19.80 17.21
N GLN A 21 -18.25 -18.51 16.94
CA GLN A 21 -17.81 -18.01 15.63
C GLN A 21 -16.34 -18.33 15.35
N GLU A 22 -15.48 -18.21 16.35
CA GLU A 22 -14.06 -18.58 16.26
C GLU A 22 -13.90 -20.08 16.01
N ASN A 23 -14.64 -20.91 16.75
CA ASN A 23 -14.65 -22.35 16.54
C ASN A 23 -15.09 -22.72 15.11
N LYS A 24 -16.15 -22.08 14.60
CA LYS A 24 -16.59 -22.29 13.22
C LYS A 24 -15.52 -21.87 12.21
N ARG A 25 -14.83 -20.76 12.44
CA ARG A 25 -13.72 -20.30 11.57
C ARG A 25 -12.56 -21.29 11.59
N ALA A 26 -12.20 -21.81 12.76
CA ALA A 26 -11.15 -22.83 12.89
C ALA A 26 -11.48 -24.09 12.07
N VAL A 27 -12.71 -24.61 12.20
CA VAL A 27 -13.16 -25.78 11.43
C VAL A 27 -13.16 -25.51 9.92
N VAL A 28 -13.62 -24.33 9.48
CA VAL A 28 -13.61 -23.95 8.05
C VAL A 28 -12.18 -23.80 7.54
N PHE A 29 -11.28 -23.17 8.31
CA PHE A 29 -9.87 -23.09 7.97
C PHE A 29 -9.26 -24.48 7.81
N PHE A 30 -9.43 -25.33 8.81
CA PHE A 30 -8.92 -26.70 8.81
C PHE A 30 -9.41 -27.50 7.58
N ALA A 31 -10.71 -27.51 7.34
CA ALA A 31 -11.28 -28.25 6.20
C ALA A 31 -10.71 -27.74 4.86
N ARG A 32 -10.58 -26.43 4.69
CA ARG A 32 -10.00 -25.84 3.48
C ARG A 32 -8.50 -26.12 3.34
N ALA A 33 -7.75 -26.08 4.43
CA ALA A 33 -6.32 -26.36 4.43
C ALA A 33 -6.05 -27.84 4.06
N VAL A 34 -6.78 -28.77 4.67
CA VAL A 34 -6.64 -30.20 4.37
C VAL A 34 -7.05 -30.51 2.92
N SER A 35 -8.17 -29.96 2.45
CA SER A 35 -8.65 -30.17 1.07
C SER A 35 -7.73 -29.55 0.01
N ASN A 36 -6.89 -28.57 0.38
CA ASN A 36 -5.96 -27.90 -0.52
C ASN A 36 -4.50 -28.02 -0.02
N ARG A 37 -4.20 -29.16 0.59
CA ARG A 37 -2.91 -29.41 1.24
C ARG A 37 -1.71 -29.15 0.30
N ALA A 38 -1.82 -29.51 -0.97
CA ALA A 38 -0.76 -29.27 -1.95
C ALA A 38 -0.41 -27.77 -2.08
N LEU A 39 -1.40 -26.86 -2.02
CA LEU A 39 -1.14 -25.44 -2.09
C LEU A 39 -0.50 -24.91 -0.80
N PHE A 40 -0.80 -25.50 0.36
CA PHE A 40 -0.12 -25.16 1.62
C PHE A 40 1.34 -25.65 1.62
N GLU A 41 1.58 -26.86 1.12
CA GLU A 41 2.97 -27.35 0.99
C GLU A 41 3.78 -26.46 0.03
N GLU A 42 3.19 -26.02 -1.08
CA GLU A 42 3.81 -25.05 -1.97
C GLU A 42 4.10 -23.70 -1.30
N LEU A 43 3.20 -23.23 -0.43
CA LEU A 43 3.41 -22.04 0.38
C LEU A 43 4.63 -22.20 1.30
N TYR A 44 4.67 -23.30 2.05
CA TYR A 44 5.76 -23.56 2.99
C TYR A 44 7.09 -23.77 2.29
N ASP A 45 7.11 -24.54 1.20
CA ASP A 45 8.32 -24.73 0.40
C ASP A 45 8.88 -23.40 -0.11
N PHE A 46 8.02 -22.50 -0.57
CA PHE A 46 8.45 -21.17 -1.01
C PHE A 46 9.09 -20.38 0.13
N PHE A 47 8.46 -20.33 1.31
CA PHE A 47 8.95 -19.52 2.44
C PHE A 47 10.12 -20.17 3.18
N ASP A 48 10.26 -21.49 3.16
CA ASP A 48 11.44 -22.19 3.72
C ASP A 48 12.72 -21.84 2.93
N HIS A 49 12.58 -21.52 1.64
CA HIS A 49 13.68 -21.09 0.75
C HIS A 49 13.80 -19.55 0.65
N TYR A 50 12.92 -18.80 1.28
CA TYR A 50 12.91 -17.34 1.28
C TYR A 50 13.45 -16.83 2.64
N GLU A 51 14.76 -16.70 2.75
CA GLU A 51 15.47 -16.42 4.01
C GLU A 51 14.86 -15.30 4.87
N PRO A 52 14.47 -14.10 4.34
CA PRO A 52 13.89 -13.03 5.17
C PRO A 52 12.60 -13.40 5.90
N MET A 53 11.90 -14.43 5.43
CA MET A 53 10.59 -14.84 5.97
C MET A 53 10.61 -16.24 6.57
N LYS A 54 11.76 -16.86 6.65
CA LYS A 54 11.89 -18.23 7.18
C LYS A 54 11.40 -18.30 8.63
N GLY A 55 10.45 -19.18 8.88
CA GLY A 55 9.81 -19.33 10.19
C GLY A 55 8.78 -18.24 10.54
N PHE A 56 8.49 -17.31 9.64
CA PHE A 56 7.58 -16.20 9.91
C PHE A 56 6.19 -16.65 10.38
N PHE A 57 5.62 -17.66 9.73
CA PHE A 57 4.29 -18.17 10.07
C PHE A 57 4.20 -18.87 11.42
N ASP A 58 5.28 -19.48 11.87
CA ASP A 58 5.30 -20.26 13.11
C ASP A 58 5.73 -19.42 14.31
N GLN A 59 6.63 -18.44 14.09
CA GLN A 59 7.30 -17.71 15.16
C GLN A 59 6.75 -16.29 15.35
N HIS A 60 6.19 -15.67 14.31
CA HIS A 60 5.81 -14.27 14.34
C HIS A 60 4.33 -14.04 14.02
N ASP A 61 3.82 -14.49 12.88
CA ASP A 61 2.45 -14.20 12.43
C ASP A 61 1.75 -15.42 11.79
N PRO A 62 1.23 -16.35 12.61
CA PRO A 62 0.45 -17.46 12.10
C PRO A 62 -0.85 -17.01 11.39
N ASP A 63 -1.40 -15.86 11.77
CA ASP A 63 -2.64 -15.33 11.21
C ASP A 63 -2.48 -14.96 9.72
N PHE A 64 -1.26 -14.69 9.26
CA PHE A 64 -0.99 -14.36 7.86
C PHE A 64 -1.44 -15.50 6.92
N GLN A 65 -1.41 -16.74 7.38
CA GLN A 65 -1.86 -17.91 6.62
C GLN A 65 -3.38 -17.92 6.32
N GLU A 66 -4.18 -17.04 6.97
CA GLU A 66 -5.58 -16.83 6.58
C GLU A 66 -5.74 -16.42 5.12
N VAL A 67 -4.71 -15.80 4.53
CA VAL A 67 -4.71 -15.42 3.11
C VAL A 67 -5.02 -16.62 2.22
N MET A 68 -4.56 -17.81 2.61
CA MET A 68 -4.83 -19.03 1.85
C MET A 68 -6.31 -19.45 1.89
N THR A 69 -6.96 -19.37 3.03
CA THR A 69 -8.29 -19.95 3.22
C THR A 69 -9.45 -18.95 3.13
N ARG A 70 -9.17 -17.66 3.26
CA ARG A 70 -10.18 -16.60 3.19
C ARG A 70 -10.17 -15.93 1.81
N VAL A 71 -11.34 -15.48 1.37
CA VAL A 71 -11.41 -14.66 0.15
C VAL A 71 -10.90 -13.25 0.48
N PHE A 72 -9.63 -13.02 0.21
CA PHE A 72 -8.91 -11.77 0.43
C PHE A 72 -8.41 -11.22 -0.91
N LEU A 73 -7.79 -10.04 -0.92
CA LEU A 73 -7.20 -9.30 -2.01
C LEU A 73 -8.23 -8.72 -2.98
N PHE A 74 -9.07 -9.54 -3.58
CA PHE A 74 -10.11 -9.09 -4.50
C PHE A 74 -11.30 -10.05 -4.49
N LYS A 75 -12.41 -9.61 -5.05
CA LYS A 75 -13.67 -10.35 -5.13
C LYS A 75 -13.48 -11.72 -5.79
N ASP A 76 -13.99 -12.75 -5.13
CA ASP A 76 -14.01 -14.13 -5.58
C ASP A 76 -12.62 -14.72 -5.93
N SER A 77 -11.55 -14.17 -5.34
CA SER A 77 -10.20 -14.70 -5.50
C SER A 77 -10.12 -16.17 -5.05
N THR A 78 -9.54 -17.03 -5.88
CA THR A 78 -9.27 -18.43 -5.56
C THR A 78 -8.05 -18.57 -4.65
N MET A 79 -7.88 -19.71 -3.99
CA MET A 79 -6.70 -19.99 -3.18
C MET A 79 -5.42 -19.96 -4.03
N ARG A 80 -5.46 -20.51 -5.26
CA ARG A 80 -4.35 -20.46 -6.20
C ARG A 80 -3.94 -19.02 -6.52
N GLN A 81 -4.87 -18.16 -6.89
CA GLN A 81 -4.59 -16.76 -7.18
C GLN A 81 -3.97 -16.02 -6.00
N ARG A 82 -4.42 -16.30 -4.77
CA ARG A 82 -3.84 -15.67 -3.58
C ARG A 82 -2.43 -16.18 -3.27
N LEU A 83 -2.18 -17.47 -3.47
CA LEU A 83 -0.83 -18.05 -3.35
C LEU A 83 0.12 -17.46 -4.39
N ASP A 84 -0.33 -17.37 -5.64
CA ASP A 84 0.48 -16.81 -6.73
C ASP A 84 0.77 -15.33 -6.45
N ALA A 85 -0.23 -14.52 -6.09
CA ALA A 85 -0.05 -13.12 -5.73
C ALA A 85 0.91 -12.93 -4.54
N LEU A 86 0.90 -13.85 -3.57
CA LEU A 86 1.79 -13.82 -2.42
C LEU A 86 3.23 -14.15 -2.86
N LYS A 87 3.43 -15.20 -3.63
CA LYS A 87 4.76 -15.57 -4.17
C LYS A 87 5.32 -14.46 -5.07
N HIS A 88 4.49 -13.89 -5.95
CA HIS A 88 4.88 -12.77 -6.82
C HIS A 88 5.30 -11.56 -6.00
N HIS A 89 4.53 -11.21 -4.97
CA HIS A 89 4.86 -10.09 -4.10
C HIS A 89 6.27 -10.21 -3.51
N PHE A 90 6.57 -11.33 -2.87
CA PHE A 90 7.86 -11.55 -2.24
C PHE A 90 9.00 -11.69 -3.26
N THR A 91 8.73 -12.30 -4.41
CA THR A 91 9.71 -12.39 -5.49
C THR A 91 10.06 -10.99 -6.01
N ILE A 92 9.07 -10.16 -6.30
CA ILE A 92 9.27 -8.78 -6.79
C ILE A 92 9.93 -7.92 -5.69
N LEU A 93 9.48 -8.05 -4.43
CA LEU A 93 10.03 -7.30 -3.31
C LEU A 93 11.54 -7.51 -3.17
N ARG A 94 12.01 -8.76 -3.35
CA ARG A 94 13.44 -9.12 -3.29
C ARG A 94 14.24 -8.58 -4.48
N THR A 95 13.60 -8.15 -5.58
CA THR A 95 14.31 -7.43 -6.64
C THR A 95 14.69 -6.02 -6.21
N PHE A 96 13.88 -5.38 -5.35
CA PHE A 96 14.08 -4.01 -4.90
C PHE A 96 14.94 -3.91 -3.66
N PHE A 97 14.64 -4.72 -2.64
CA PHE A 97 15.19 -4.58 -1.29
C PHE A 97 16.11 -5.74 -0.91
N SER A 98 17.05 -5.46 0.01
CA SER A 98 17.88 -6.50 0.61
C SER A 98 17.07 -7.39 1.55
N ASP A 99 17.60 -8.57 1.86
CA ASP A 99 16.97 -9.52 2.77
C ASP A 99 16.78 -8.93 4.18
N ASP A 100 17.74 -8.12 4.68
CA ASP A 100 17.64 -7.44 5.96
C ASP A 100 16.51 -6.40 5.97
N VAL A 101 16.33 -5.66 4.87
CA VAL A 101 15.24 -4.70 4.73
C VAL A 101 13.90 -5.40 4.72
N ILE A 102 13.76 -6.51 4.00
CA ILE A 102 12.54 -7.30 3.98
C ILE A 102 12.24 -7.86 5.37
N HIS A 103 13.26 -8.39 6.07
CA HIS A 103 13.11 -8.87 7.44
C HIS A 103 12.57 -7.77 8.36
N GLU A 104 13.17 -6.56 8.36
CA GLU A 104 12.69 -5.44 9.19
C GLU A 104 11.27 -4.98 8.83
N LEU A 105 10.88 -5.05 7.55
CA LEU A 105 9.52 -4.71 7.12
C LEU A 105 8.45 -5.65 7.70
N TYR A 106 8.76 -6.95 7.85
CA TYR A 106 7.78 -7.96 8.25
C TYR A 106 7.89 -8.39 9.72
N TRP A 107 9.09 -8.45 10.27
CA TRP A 107 9.35 -8.86 11.65
C TRP A 107 9.53 -7.68 12.60
N GLY A 108 9.91 -6.52 12.06
CA GLY A 108 10.26 -5.34 12.82
C GLY A 108 9.19 -4.25 12.82
N LYS A 109 9.66 -3.02 12.88
CA LYS A 109 8.82 -1.81 12.92
C LYS A 109 8.68 -1.12 11.56
N GLY A 110 9.28 -1.70 10.50
CA GLY A 110 9.35 -1.07 9.19
C GLY A 110 10.24 0.17 9.15
N TYR A 111 10.04 1.01 8.15
CA TYR A 111 10.91 2.16 7.89
C TYR A 111 10.13 3.46 7.81
N THR A 112 10.62 4.48 8.49
CA THR A 112 10.21 5.86 8.26
C THR A 112 10.86 6.36 6.97
N LEU A 113 10.05 6.64 5.97
CA LEU A 113 10.52 7.13 4.67
C LEU A 113 10.62 8.66 4.63
N TRP A 114 9.81 9.33 5.45
CA TRP A 114 9.82 10.79 5.53
C TRP A 114 9.21 11.28 6.83
N THR A 115 9.82 12.33 7.37
CA THR A 115 9.28 13.10 8.50
C THR A 115 9.27 14.57 8.08
N SER A 116 8.17 15.26 8.40
CA SER A 116 8.07 16.70 8.13
C SER A 116 9.16 17.47 8.88
N PRO A 117 9.92 18.34 8.19
CA PRO A 117 10.85 19.24 8.86
C PRO A 117 10.15 20.40 9.59
N ASP A 118 8.88 20.63 9.32
CA ASP A 118 8.08 21.66 9.96
C ASP A 118 7.42 21.11 11.22
N GLU A 119 7.92 21.52 12.39
CA GLU A 119 7.39 21.09 13.71
C GLU A 119 5.91 21.48 13.90
N SER A 120 5.45 22.52 13.22
CA SER A 120 4.03 22.89 13.25
C SER A 120 3.12 21.95 12.47
N LEU A 121 3.73 21.08 11.64
CA LEU A 121 3.06 20.10 10.80
C LEU A 121 3.71 18.70 10.99
N PRO A 122 3.64 18.09 12.17
CA PRO A 122 4.34 16.83 12.50
C PRO A 122 3.71 15.64 11.77
N LEU A 123 4.10 15.47 10.52
CA LEU A 123 3.71 14.35 9.67
C LEU A 123 4.86 13.36 9.52
N GLU A 124 4.52 12.09 9.44
CA GLU A 124 5.46 10.99 9.19
C GLU A 124 4.87 10.00 8.19
N ALA A 125 5.67 9.57 7.21
CA ALA A 125 5.32 8.50 6.28
C ALA A 125 6.17 7.25 6.58
N ARG A 126 5.50 6.09 6.78
CA ARG A 126 6.16 4.83 7.14
C ARG A 126 5.75 3.70 6.22
N LEU A 127 6.74 2.90 5.82
CA LEU A 127 6.55 1.65 5.09
C LEU A 127 6.65 0.49 6.09
N ILE A 128 5.61 -0.33 6.18
CA ILE A 128 5.55 -1.42 7.16
C ILE A 128 4.54 -2.49 6.74
N PHE A 129 4.77 -3.74 7.12
CA PHE A 129 3.73 -4.76 7.12
C PHE A 129 2.85 -4.61 8.37
N ASP A 130 1.54 -4.70 8.18
CA ASP A 130 0.56 -4.74 9.27
C ASP A 130 -0.35 -5.97 9.05
N THR A 131 -0.24 -6.92 9.97
CA THR A 131 -1.05 -8.16 9.98
C THR A 131 -2.54 -7.90 9.83
N GLY A 132 -3.05 -6.84 10.44
CA GLY A 132 -4.46 -6.45 10.34
C GLY A 132 -4.90 -6.15 8.90
N GLN A 133 -3.97 -5.78 8.04
CA GLN A 133 -4.21 -5.36 6.66
C GLN A 133 -3.96 -6.45 5.61
N ARG A 134 -3.57 -7.68 6.00
CA ARG A 134 -3.33 -8.84 5.10
C ARG A 134 -4.49 -9.18 4.16
N LYS A 135 -5.66 -8.60 4.43
CA LYS A 135 -6.87 -8.83 3.62
C LYS A 135 -6.85 -8.09 2.30
N GLU A 136 -6.18 -6.97 2.25
CA GLU A 136 -6.17 -6.04 1.11
C GLU A 136 -4.81 -5.98 0.39
N GLY A 137 -3.74 -6.43 1.06
CA GLY A 137 -2.37 -6.42 0.51
C GLY A 137 -1.37 -7.00 1.48
N PHE A 138 -0.09 -6.86 1.16
CA PHE A 138 1.00 -7.48 1.91
C PHE A 138 2.03 -6.48 2.42
N LEU A 139 1.84 -5.18 2.12
CA LEU A 139 2.66 -4.09 2.62
C LEU A 139 1.80 -2.83 2.69
N SER A 140 2.17 -1.91 3.58
CA SER A 140 1.39 -0.70 3.83
C SER A 140 2.27 0.54 3.87
N LEU A 141 1.77 1.61 3.25
CA LEU A 141 2.28 2.97 3.47
C LEU A 141 1.32 3.69 4.41
N TYR A 142 1.82 4.12 5.55
CA TYR A 142 1.09 4.85 6.58
C TYR A 142 1.46 6.33 6.56
N LEU A 143 0.49 7.17 6.82
CA LEU A 143 0.68 8.59 7.15
C LEU A 143 0.24 8.82 8.59
N TYR A 144 1.16 9.30 9.41
CA TYR A 144 0.92 9.65 10.81
C TYR A 144 0.93 11.16 11.00
N HIS A 145 0.21 11.63 12.00
CA HIS A 145 0.25 12.98 12.53
C HIS A 145 0.28 12.90 14.05
N GLU A 146 1.28 13.50 14.69
CA GLU A 146 1.47 13.42 16.16
C GLU A 146 1.45 11.97 16.69
N GLY A 147 2.07 11.05 15.97
CA GLY A 147 2.12 9.63 16.32
C GLY A 147 0.81 8.85 16.09
N GLN A 148 -0.25 9.50 15.63
CA GLN A 148 -1.53 8.85 15.33
C GLN A 148 -1.69 8.62 13.82
N MET A 149 -2.08 7.41 13.43
CA MET A 149 -2.37 7.08 12.04
C MET A 149 -3.58 7.87 11.55
N ILE A 150 -3.42 8.58 10.42
CA ILE A 150 -4.49 9.34 9.77
C ILE A 150 -4.98 8.70 8.49
N TYR A 151 -4.07 8.18 7.67
CA TYR A 151 -4.39 7.39 6.47
C TYR A 151 -3.38 6.28 6.27
N HIS A 152 -3.79 5.20 5.62
CA HIS A 152 -2.89 4.21 5.07
C HIS A 152 -3.39 3.69 3.73
N PHE A 153 -2.43 3.29 2.90
CA PHE A 153 -2.62 2.43 1.74
C PHE A 153 -2.15 1.03 2.09
N ASN A 154 -2.93 0.03 1.68
CA ASN A 154 -2.48 -1.34 1.70
C ASN A 154 -2.36 -1.86 0.27
N PHE A 155 -1.22 -2.45 -0.06
CA PHE A 155 -0.88 -2.83 -1.42
C PHE A 155 -0.08 -4.12 -1.48
N ARG A 156 0.05 -4.65 -2.68
CA ARG A 156 0.97 -5.71 -3.02
C ARG A 156 1.66 -5.42 -4.34
N PHE A 157 2.80 -6.03 -4.55
CA PHE A 157 3.37 -6.18 -5.89
C PHE A 157 2.84 -7.46 -6.51
N ASP A 158 2.60 -7.44 -7.80
CA ASP A 158 2.14 -8.59 -8.57
C ASP A 158 2.55 -8.38 -10.03
N TYR A 159 2.46 -9.42 -10.84
CA TYR A 159 2.58 -9.27 -12.28
C TYR A 159 1.21 -8.93 -12.86
N ASN A 160 1.16 -7.93 -13.73
CA ASN A 160 -0.06 -7.62 -14.47
C ASN A 160 -0.31 -8.66 -15.58
N ALA A 161 -1.41 -8.52 -16.29
CA ALA A 161 -1.78 -9.43 -17.37
C ALA A 161 -0.76 -9.53 -18.51
N ASP A 162 0.16 -8.59 -18.63
CA ASP A 162 1.27 -8.59 -19.61
C ASP A 162 2.58 -9.15 -19.03
N GLY A 163 2.56 -9.63 -17.77
CA GLY A 163 3.71 -10.17 -17.07
C GLY A 163 4.69 -9.12 -16.55
N THR A 164 4.28 -7.85 -16.48
CA THR A 164 5.11 -6.75 -15.99
C THR A 164 4.91 -6.55 -14.48
N PRO A 165 5.98 -6.38 -13.67
CA PRO A 165 5.87 -6.04 -12.26
C PRO A 165 5.08 -4.75 -12.08
N SER A 166 4.06 -4.82 -11.24
CA SER A 166 3.08 -3.75 -11.05
C SER A 166 2.67 -3.64 -9.59
N MET A 167 2.13 -2.49 -9.18
CA MET A 167 1.59 -2.29 -7.84
C MET A 167 0.06 -2.37 -7.87
N TYR A 168 -0.49 -3.17 -6.95
CA TYR A 168 -1.94 -3.31 -6.75
C TYR A 168 -2.33 -2.78 -5.38
N ILE A 169 -3.06 -1.68 -5.35
CA ILE A 169 -3.60 -1.07 -4.13
C ILE A 169 -4.96 -1.70 -3.83
N GLY A 170 -5.03 -2.42 -2.71
CA GLY A 170 -6.24 -3.11 -2.26
C GLY A 170 -7.15 -2.25 -1.40
N THR A 171 -6.64 -1.18 -0.79
CA THR A 171 -7.46 -0.25 0.00
C THR A 171 -6.75 1.07 0.26
N ILE A 172 -7.55 2.09 0.54
CA ILE A 172 -7.14 3.30 1.24
C ILE A 172 -8.12 3.55 2.39
N GLN A 173 -7.59 3.65 3.61
CA GLN A 173 -8.42 3.88 4.79
C GLN A 173 -7.91 5.07 5.60
N GLY A 174 -8.85 5.85 6.11
CA GLY A 174 -8.59 6.90 7.10
C GLY A 174 -8.93 6.44 8.50
N SER A 175 -8.42 7.14 9.51
CA SER A 175 -8.77 6.89 10.92
C SER A 175 -10.26 7.10 11.17
N LYS A 176 -10.84 6.31 12.10
CA LYS A 176 -12.28 6.33 12.38
C LYS A 176 -12.80 7.71 12.87
N HIS A 177 -11.97 8.50 13.52
CA HIS A 177 -12.32 9.80 14.11
C HIS A 177 -11.51 10.95 13.51
N GLY A 178 -10.90 10.74 12.32
CA GLY A 178 -9.95 11.68 11.71
C GLY A 178 -10.55 12.88 10.96
N LEU A 179 -11.87 13.13 11.04
CA LEU A 179 -12.49 14.19 10.23
C LEU A 179 -11.95 15.59 10.60
N GLU A 180 -11.86 15.90 11.89
CA GLU A 180 -11.35 17.21 12.35
C GLU A 180 -9.86 17.36 12.06
N THR A 181 -9.07 16.32 12.36
CA THR A 181 -7.64 16.29 11.99
C THR A 181 -7.45 16.47 10.48
N THR A 182 -8.26 15.80 9.67
CA THR A 182 -8.22 15.95 8.20
C THR A 182 -8.52 17.39 7.77
N LYS A 183 -9.47 18.09 8.40
CA LYS A 183 -9.78 19.48 8.09
C LYS A 183 -8.60 20.42 8.45
N VAL A 184 -8.02 20.22 9.65
CA VAL A 184 -6.86 21.00 10.10
C VAL A 184 -5.69 20.80 9.16
N LEU A 185 -5.34 19.54 8.85
CA LEU A 185 -4.24 19.20 7.95
C LEU A 185 -4.48 19.71 6.54
N THR A 186 -5.71 19.67 6.03
CA THR A 186 -6.02 20.22 4.71
C THR A 186 -5.68 21.71 4.64
N LYS A 187 -5.89 22.47 5.70
CA LYS A 187 -5.50 23.90 5.76
C LYS A 187 -3.99 24.06 5.80
N LYS A 188 -3.30 23.28 6.65
CA LYS A 188 -1.82 23.30 6.79
C LYS A 188 -1.11 22.84 5.51
N LEU A 189 -1.69 21.91 4.77
CA LEU A 189 -1.22 21.42 3.46
C LEU A 189 -1.71 22.29 2.29
N PHE A 190 -2.02 23.56 2.52
CA PHE A 190 -2.43 24.51 1.49
C PHE A 190 -3.60 24.02 0.63
N GLY A 191 -4.64 23.47 1.29
CA GLY A 191 -5.81 22.91 0.63
C GLY A 191 -5.59 21.54 -0.02
N TYR A 192 -4.45 20.90 0.17
CA TYR A 192 -4.21 19.53 -0.26
C TYR A 192 -4.72 18.56 0.81
N ARG A 193 -5.63 17.68 0.43
CA ARG A 193 -6.23 16.75 1.41
C ARG A 193 -5.20 15.69 1.82
N PRO A 194 -5.13 15.28 3.10
CA PRO A 194 -4.21 14.21 3.54
C PRO A 194 -4.35 12.91 2.73
N LYS A 195 -5.56 12.58 2.28
CA LYS A 195 -5.80 11.42 1.41
C LYS A 195 -5.08 11.53 0.05
N ASN A 196 -5.08 12.71 -0.56
CA ASN A 196 -4.37 12.96 -1.81
C ASN A 196 -2.85 13.08 -1.55
N PHE A 197 -2.46 13.60 -0.39
CA PHE A 197 -1.06 13.71 0.00
C PHE A 197 -0.38 12.34 0.13
N ILE A 198 -1.00 11.39 0.82
CA ILE A 198 -0.44 10.03 0.90
C ILE A 198 -0.44 9.32 -0.47
N LEU A 199 -1.41 9.61 -1.35
CA LEU A 199 -1.39 9.11 -2.73
C LEU A 199 -0.21 9.70 -3.51
N TYR A 200 0.09 10.97 -3.32
CA TYR A 200 1.27 11.59 -3.91
C TYR A 200 2.56 10.89 -3.46
N LEU A 201 2.71 10.61 -2.17
CA LEU A 201 3.86 9.85 -1.66
C LEU A 201 3.92 8.44 -2.27
N MET A 202 2.77 7.78 -2.44
CA MET A 202 2.70 6.46 -3.08
C MET A 202 3.15 6.52 -4.56
N ARG A 203 2.76 7.55 -5.30
CA ARG A 203 3.21 7.78 -6.68
C ARG A 203 4.73 7.94 -6.76
N ILE A 204 5.33 8.74 -5.87
CA ILE A 204 6.80 8.88 -5.81
C ILE A 204 7.44 7.52 -5.47
N PHE A 205 6.88 6.77 -4.52
CA PHE A 205 7.38 5.46 -4.14
C PHE A 205 7.42 4.49 -5.33
N VAL A 206 6.33 4.39 -6.07
CA VAL A 206 6.21 3.55 -7.27
C VAL A 206 7.21 3.94 -8.35
N GLN A 207 7.31 5.23 -8.64
CA GLN A 207 8.26 5.77 -9.64
C GLN A 207 9.71 5.51 -9.22
N THR A 208 10.03 5.67 -7.93
CA THR A 208 11.37 5.42 -7.40
C THR A 208 11.78 3.95 -7.51
N LEU A 209 10.82 3.02 -7.46
CA LEU A 209 11.05 1.60 -7.71
C LEU A 209 11.16 1.23 -9.20
N GLY A 210 10.92 2.16 -10.12
CA GLY A 210 10.87 1.88 -11.56
C GLY A 210 9.63 1.09 -12.00
N ILE A 211 8.56 1.12 -11.22
CA ILE A 211 7.28 0.50 -11.58
C ILE A 211 6.46 1.50 -12.41
N HIS A 212 5.94 1.04 -13.54
CA HIS A 212 5.18 1.88 -14.49
C HIS A 212 3.67 1.69 -14.40
N ASP A 213 3.20 0.61 -13.80
CA ASP A 213 1.79 0.29 -13.70
C ASP A 213 1.31 0.23 -12.25
N MET A 214 0.30 1.02 -11.95
CA MET A 214 -0.37 1.07 -10.66
C MET A 214 -1.85 0.81 -10.83
N TYR A 215 -2.35 -0.21 -10.16
CA TYR A 215 -3.74 -0.64 -10.18
C TYR A 215 -4.39 -0.38 -8.83
N VAL A 216 -5.65 0.07 -8.86
CA VAL A 216 -6.41 0.39 -7.65
C VAL A 216 -7.72 -0.38 -7.64
N ILE A 217 -8.04 -1.01 -6.51
CA ILE A 217 -9.26 -1.83 -6.37
C ILE A 217 -10.51 -1.00 -6.62
N THR A 218 -11.43 -1.53 -7.41
CA THR A 218 -12.75 -0.92 -7.61
C THR A 218 -13.69 -1.24 -6.44
N ASP A 219 -14.78 -0.50 -6.34
CA ASP A 219 -15.84 -0.79 -5.38
C ASP A 219 -16.40 -2.20 -5.57
N GLU A 220 -16.62 -2.60 -6.82
CA GLU A 220 -17.14 -3.92 -7.15
C GLU A 220 -16.11 -5.02 -6.85
N GLY A 221 -14.83 -4.76 -7.14
CA GLY A 221 -13.71 -5.68 -6.97
C GLY A 221 -13.29 -5.89 -5.53
N PHE A 222 -13.75 -5.07 -4.59
CA PHE A 222 -13.34 -5.18 -3.20
C PHE A 222 -13.76 -6.53 -2.60
N TYR A 223 -12.86 -7.20 -1.90
CA TYR A 223 -13.03 -8.59 -1.45
C TYR A 223 -14.30 -8.83 -0.61
N THR A 224 -14.82 -7.80 0.11
CA THR A 224 -16.04 -7.93 0.90
C THR A 224 -17.31 -8.12 0.07
N ASN A 225 -17.24 -7.85 -1.23
CA ASN A 225 -18.34 -8.05 -2.18
C ASN A 225 -18.38 -9.49 -2.76
N SER A 226 -17.54 -10.39 -2.25
CA SER A 226 -17.56 -11.78 -2.64
C SER A 226 -18.83 -12.49 -2.14
N HIS A 227 -19.40 -13.38 -2.97
CA HIS A 227 -20.56 -14.21 -2.64
C HIS A 227 -20.33 -15.13 -1.44
N MET A 228 -19.09 -15.43 -1.10
CA MET A 228 -18.74 -16.28 0.02
C MET A 228 -18.79 -15.55 1.38
N LEU A 229 -18.89 -14.23 1.38
CA LEU A 229 -18.96 -13.42 2.59
C LEU A 229 -20.42 -13.08 2.87
N ARG A 230 -21.06 -13.88 3.72
CA ARG A 230 -22.42 -13.60 4.20
C ARG A 230 -22.38 -12.49 5.26
N GLY A 231 -23.18 -11.45 5.08
CA GLY A 231 -23.40 -10.37 6.03
C GLY A 231 -23.43 -9.01 5.38
N ASN A 232 -24.35 -8.15 5.85
CA ASN A 232 -24.54 -6.79 5.37
C ASN A 232 -23.41 -5.90 5.89
N ARG A 233 -22.21 -6.04 5.34
CA ARG A 233 -21.10 -5.11 5.61
C ARG A 233 -21.27 -3.92 4.68
N SER A 234 -22.08 -2.95 5.10
CA SER A 234 -22.19 -1.70 4.37
C SER A 234 -20.82 -1.06 4.22
N LYS A 235 -20.36 -0.96 3.00
CA LYS A 235 -19.14 -0.27 2.65
C LYS A 235 -19.39 1.22 2.88
N LYS A 236 -18.64 1.82 3.80
CA LYS A 236 -18.73 3.25 4.12
C LYS A 236 -17.92 4.13 3.16
N THR A 237 -17.06 3.55 2.33
CA THR A 237 -16.15 4.29 1.47
C THR A 237 -16.47 3.99 0.01
N ASN A 238 -16.68 5.03 -0.78
CA ASN A 238 -16.72 4.93 -2.23
C ASN A 238 -15.29 5.10 -2.75
N PHE A 239 -14.69 4.01 -3.22
CA PHE A 239 -13.35 4.05 -3.79
C PHE A 239 -13.37 4.63 -5.20
N ASN A 240 -14.37 4.27 -6.00
CA ASN A 240 -14.44 4.65 -7.40
C ASN A 240 -14.44 6.16 -7.59
N ASP A 241 -15.24 6.91 -6.83
CA ASP A 241 -15.27 8.37 -6.92
C ASP A 241 -13.90 9.00 -6.64
N PHE A 242 -13.17 8.44 -5.69
CA PHE A 242 -11.83 8.92 -5.38
C PHE A 242 -10.85 8.60 -6.51
N TRP A 243 -10.82 7.35 -6.98
CA TRP A 243 -9.88 6.93 -8.02
C TRP A 243 -10.14 7.65 -9.36
N LEU A 244 -11.39 7.75 -9.77
CA LEU A 244 -11.77 8.49 -10.98
C LEU A 244 -11.43 9.98 -10.86
N GLY A 245 -11.60 10.57 -9.67
CA GLY A 245 -11.17 11.93 -9.37
C GLY A 245 -9.66 12.16 -9.47
N GLU A 246 -8.86 11.11 -9.25
CA GLU A 246 -7.40 11.10 -9.39
C GLU A 246 -6.91 10.66 -10.77
N GLY A 247 -7.83 10.50 -11.73
CA GLY A 247 -7.53 10.18 -13.12
C GLY A 247 -7.41 8.68 -13.42
N ALA A 248 -7.87 7.82 -12.54
CA ALA A 248 -7.91 6.39 -12.82
C ALA A 248 -8.88 6.08 -13.98
N VAL A 249 -8.54 5.08 -14.76
CA VAL A 249 -9.36 4.61 -15.88
C VAL A 249 -9.64 3.11 -15.75
N PRO A 250 -10.81 2.63 -16.21
CA PRO A 250 -11.10 1.22 -16.29
C PRO A 250 -10.03 0.48 -17.11
N ASP A 251 -9.60 -0.67 -16.62
CA ASP A 251 -8.70 -1.54 -17.35
C ASP A 251 -9.45 -2.77 -17.87
N THR A 252 -9.21 -3.16 -19.12
CA THR A 252 -9.93 -4.27 -19.77
C THR A 252 -9.34 -5.63 -19.39
N LYS A 253 -8.08 -5.69 -18.95
CA LYS A 253 -7.38 -6.91 -18.57
C LYS A 253 -7.48 -7.19 -17.07
N GLU A 254 -7.54 -6.14 -16.25
CA GLU A 254 -7.58 -6.21 -14.80
C GLU A 254 -9.01 -5.98 -14.27
N LYS A 255 -9.84 -6.99 -14.40
CA LYS A 255 -11.30 -6.96 -14.15
C LYS A 255 -11.75 -6.20 -12.88
N TRP A 256 -10.99 -6.31 -11.80
CA TRP A 256 -11.37 -5.78 -10.48
C TRP A 256 -10.66 -4.47 -10.13
N TYR A 257 -9.87 -3.93 -11.07
CA TYR A 257 -9.02 -2.78 -10.83
C TYR A 257 -9.21 -1.69 -11.88
N PHE A 258 -8.99 -0.45 -11.47
CA PHE A 258 -8.71 0.65 -12.39
C PHE A 258 -7.19 0.81 -12.50
N ARG A 259 -6.70 1.21 -13.65
CA ARG A 259 -5.33 1.67 -13.85
C ARG A 259 -5.23 3.13 -13.43
N LEU A 260 -4.36 3.44 -12.47
CA LEU A 260 -4.16 4.77 -11.94
C LEU A 260 -2.85 5.36 -12.48
N PRO A 261 -2.85 6.62 -13.00
CA PRO A 261 -1.62 7.29 -13.40
C PRO A 261 -0.61 7.38 -12.25
N ILE A 262 0.65 7.03 -12.53
CA ILE A 262 1.73 7.11 -11.55
C ILE A 262 2.22 8.55 -11.36
N GLU A 263 1.88 9.46 -12.27
CA GLU A 263 2.24 10.86 -12.21
C GLU A 263 1.15 11.69 -11.53
N GLU A 264 1.58 12.68 -10.75
CA GLU A 264 0.66 13.67 -10.18
C GLU A 264 0.37 14.75 -11.21
N LYS A 265 -0.88 14.86 -11.62
CA LYS A 265 -1.31 15.91 -12.56
C LYS A 265 -1.38 17.26 -11.87
N ARG A 266 -0.38 18.10 -12.05
CA ARG A 266 -0.39 19.49 -11.59
C ARG A 266 -1.19 20.38 -12.54
N ARG A 267 -1.97 21.30 -11.98
CA ARG A 267 -2.67 22.32 -12.76
C ARG A 267 -1.70 23.41 -13.17
N LYS A 268 -1.76 23.84 -14.43
CA LYS A 268 -1.00 25.01 -14.90
C LYS A 268 -1.53 26.29 -14.22
N TYR A 269 -0.64 27.24 -13.91
CA TYR A 269 -1.04 28.48 -13.23
C TYR A 269 -2.12 29.26 -13.95
N GLY A 270 -2.15 29.23 -15.30
CA GLY A 270 -3.20 29.83 -16.12
C GLY A 270 -4.61 29.24 -15.87
N GLU A 271 -4.68 27.96 -15.48
CA GLU A 271 -5.94 27.26 -15.18
C GLU A 271 -6.45 27.53 -13.76
N ILE A 272 -5.59 28.16 -12.93
CA ILE A 272 -5.89 28.44 -11.53
C ILE A 272 -6.44 29.87 -11.40
N LYS A 273 -7.61 30.00 -10.76
CA LYS A 273 -8.18 31.32 -10.44
C LYS A 273 -7.15 32.17 -9.68
N SER A 274 -6.98 33.43 -10.04
CA SER A 274 -5.96 34.35 -9.50
C SER A 274 -5.90 34.34 -7.97
N GLN A 275 -7.05 34.36 -7.30
CA GLN A 275 -7.17 34.32 -5.83
C GLN A 275 -6.57 33.05 -5.18
N LYS A 276 -6.44 31.94 -5.95
CA LYS A 276 -5.93 30.65 -5.46
C LYS A 276 -4.49 30.38 -5.89
N ARG A 277 -3.89 31.18 -6.77
CA ARG A 277 -2.53 30.94 -7.29
C ARG A 277 -1.48 30.86 -6.19
N ASN A 278 -1.51 31.78 -5.22
CA ASN A 278 -0.58 31.74 -4.08
C ASN A 278 -0.74 30.48 -3.23
N LEU A 279 -1.98 29.98 -3.01
CA LEU A 279 -2.22 28.72 -2.30
C LEU A 279 -1.62 27.53 -3.03
N PHE A 280 -1.80 27.46 -4.37
CA PHE A 280 -1.23 26.38 -5.18
C PHE A 280 0.29 26.47 -5.26
N ARG A 281 0.85 27.67 -5.35
CA ARG A 281 2.32 27.86 -5.30
C ARG A 281 2.91 27.30 -4.01
N LYS A 282 2.36 27.64 -2.85
CA LYS A 282 2.80 27.10 -1.56
C LYS A 282 2.65 25.58 -1.48
N ARG A 283 1.55 25.04 -2.01
CA ARG A 283 1.34 23.58 -2.10
C ARG A 283 2.41 22.90 -2.93
N TYR A 284 2.67 23.39 -4.14
CA TYR A 284 3.66 22.78 -5.03
C TYR A 284 5.07 22.90 -4.49
N LEU A 285 5.42 24.03 -3.87
CA LEU A 285 6.68 24.18 -3.18
C LEU A 285 6.84 23.13 -2.05
N LEU A 286 5.81 22.94 -1.21
CA LEU A 286 5.84 21.89 -0.19
C LEU A 286 6.03 20.50 -0.82
N MET A 287 5.29 20.19 -1.87
CA MET A 287 5.42 18.92 -2.59
C MET A 287 6.84 18.71 -3.11
N ASP A 288 7.45 19.74 -3.72
CA ASP A 288 8.79 19.67 -4.29
C ASP A 288 9.87 19.50 -3.20
N THR A 289 9.70 20.11 -2.03
CA THR A 289 10.65 19.95 -0.91
C THR A 289 10.63 18.54 -0.29
N ILE A 290 9.53 17.81 -0.44
CA ILE A 290 9.39 16.44 0.08
C ILE A 290 10.10 15.42 -0.81
N VAL A 291 10.11 15.64 -2.13
CA VAL A 291 10.57 14.64 -3.11
C VAL A 291 12.02 14.19 -2.87
N PRO A 292 13.04 15.08 -2.76
CA PRO A 292 14.41 14.62 -2.63
C PRO A 292 14.68 13.76 -1.39
N PRO A 293 14.31 14.18 -0.16
CA PRO A 293 14.56 13.35 1.02
C PRO A 293 13.75 12.05 1.01
N TYR A 294 12.53 12.05 0.46
CA TYR A 294 11.70 10.86 0.37
C TYR A 294 12.30 9.83 -0.60
N ILE A 295 12.74 10.26 -1.79
CA ILE A 295 13.45 9.40 -2.75
C ILE A 295 14.75 8.87 -2.15
N ALA A 296 15.52 9.71 -1.47
CA ALA A 296 16.77 9.29 -0.83
C ALA A 296 16.52 8.19 0.22
N ALA A 297 15.47 8.33 1.04
CA ALA A 297 15.10 7.32 2.03
C ALA A 297 14.67 5.99 1.38
N ILE A 298 13.91 6.01 0.29
CA ILE A 298 13.53 4.81 -0.46
C ILE A 298 14.77 4.13 -1.06
N LYS A 299 15.64 4.89 -1.72
CA LYS A 299 16.87 4.38 -2.34
C LYS A 299 17.84 3.79 -1.32
N ALA A 300 17.86 4.30 -0.09
CA ALA A 300 18.66 3.74 1.01
C ALA A 300 18.25 2.31 1.40
N LEU A 301 17.04 1.87 1.04
CA LEU A 301 16.53 0.51 1.26
C LEU A 301 16.87 -0.44 0.12
N PHE A 302 17.38 0.05 -1.01
CA PHE A 302 17.64 -0.76 -2.19
C PHE A 302 18.72 -1.82 -1.92
N ARG A 303 18.51 -2.98 -2.49
CA ARG A 303 19.56 -3.99 -2.52
C ARG A 303 20.74 -3.51 -3.36
N GLN A 304 21.91 -3.97 -3.03
CA GLN A 304 23.12 -3.67 -3.78
C GLN A 304 22.96 -4.06 -5.27
N GLY A 305 23.29 -3.14 -6.17
CA GLY A 305 23.21 -3.32 -7.62
C GLY A 305 21.82 -3.16 -8.22
N PHE A 306 20.80 -2.82 -7.42
CA PHE A 306 19.52 -2.41 -7.96
C PHE A 306 19.57 -0.92 -8.32
N ASP A 307 19.47 -0.64 -9.60
CA ASP A 307 19.39 0.72 -10.15
C ASP A 307 18.20 0.75 -11.12
N PRO A 308 17.03 1.14 -10.65
CA PRO A 308 15.85 1.23 -11.49
C PRO A 308 16.08 2.30 -12.56
N VAL A 309 15.75 1.96 -13.82
CA VAL A 309 15.61 2.98 -14.86
C VAL A 309 14.47 3.90 -14.38
N PRO A 310 14.73 5.17 -14.05
CA PRO A 310 13.67 6.06 -13.61
C PRO A 310 12.60 6.07 -14.71
N SER A 311 11.37 5.72 -14.37
CA SER A 311 10.24 6.24 -15.13
C SER A 311 10.43 7.74 -15.03
N ALA A 312 10.52 8.44 -16.16
CA ALA A 312 10.85 9.86 -16.18
C ALA A 312 10.05 10.58 -15.09
N ILE A 313 10.64 10.67 -13.90
CA ILE A 313 10.33 11.77 -12.99
C ILE A 313 10.82 12.90 -13.83
N ASP A 314 9.88 13.58 -14.47
CA ASP A 314 10.20 14.63 -15.40
C ASP A 314 11.05 15.63 -14.63
N GLU A 315 12.38 15.57 -14.80
CA GLU A 315 13.27 16.62 -14.33
C GLU A 315 12.81 17.97 -14.93
N ALA A 316 12.13 17.93 -16.08
CA ALA A 316 11.40 19.04 -16.65
C ALA A 316 10.25 19.55 -15.74
N ALA A 317 9.58 18.71 -14.96
CA ALA A 317 8.59 19.17 -13.98
C ALA A 317 9.25 19.91 -12.80
N ILE A 318 10.51 19.62 -12.51
CA ILE A 318 11.32 20.35 -11.51
C ILE A 318 11.89 21.62 -12.14
N THR A 319 12.12 21.65 -13.46
CA THR A 319 12.75 22.75 -14.18
C THR A 319 11.77 23.72 -14.84
N ASP A 320 10.49 23.39 -14.93
CA ASP A 320 9.45 24.32 -15.39
C ASP A 320 9.13 25.34 -14.26
N LYS A 321 10.20 26.02 -13.78
CA LYS A 321 10.06 27.22 -12.97
C LYS A 321 9.32 28.22 -13.85
N PRO A 322 8.18 28.76 -13.42
CA PRO A 322 7.57 29.86 -14.16
C PRO A 322 8.59 30.97 -14.38
N ALA A 323 8.64 31.55 -15.57
CA ALA A 323 9.56 32.62 -15.93
C ALA A 323 9.52 33.84 -14.97
N ASP A 324 8.56 33.89 -14.05
CA ASP A 324 8.36 34.89 -13.00
C ASP A 324 8.75 34.40 -11.61
N TYR A 325 9.65 33.43 -11.47
CA TYR A 325 10.16 33.00 -10.17
C TYR A 325 11.20 34.00 -9.65
N ASP A 326 10.74 35.05 -8.96
CA ASP A 326 11.59 35.85 -8.09
C ASP A 326 11.84 35.08 -6.79
N PRO A 327 13.09 34.73 -6.46
CA PRO A 327 13.41 34.16 -5.15
C PRO A 327 13.09 35.25 -4.11
N ILE A 328 12.11 34.92 -3.22
CA ILE A 328 11.83 35.79 -2.08
C ILE A 328 13.09 35.79 -1.21
N GLU A 329 13.74 36.96 -1.14
CA GLU A 329 14.72 37.23 -0.09
C GLU A 329 14.17 36.84 1.25
N ALA A 330 14.95 36.04 2.01
CA ALA A 330 14.61 35.68 3.37
C ALA A 330 14.34 36.98 4.17
N PRO A 331 13.30 37.07 4.98
CA PRO A 331 13.12 38.25 5.83
C PRO A 331 14.32 38.32 6.76
N VAL A 332 15.11 39.40 6.54
CA VAL A 332 16.13 39.84 7.50
C VAL A 332 15.40 40.28 8.74
N LYS A 333 15.57 39.51 9.84
CA LYS A 333 15.23 39.69 11.26
C LYS A 333 13.79 40.04 11.63
#